data_9225d31aeae18c7a4cb159cbc31fc66e
#
_entry.id   9225d31aeae18c7a4cb159cbc31fc66e
#
_cell.length_a   1.000
_cell.length_b   1.000
_cell.length_c   1.000
_cell.angle_alpha   90.00
_cell.angle_beta   90.00
_cell.angle_gamma   90.00
#
_symmetry.space_group_name_H-M   'P 1'
#
loop_
_entity.id
_entity.type
_entity.pdbx_description
1 polymer ?
#
loop_
_entity_poly.entity_id
_entity_poly.type
_entity_poly.pdbx_seq_one_letter_code
_entity_poly.pdbx_strand_id
1 'polypeptide(L)'
;GNGDIKTDKYCDIEVKAAGIADRQPVSVPLQTGLKCIDSMVPIGRGQRELIIGDRGTGKTAVAVDTILNQKGQNVICIYVSIGQKNANVVRVYERLKAAGAMDYSIIVHAGASEGSPMQYLAPYSGVAIGEYFMHQGKDVLIIYDDLSKHAVAYRAMSLLLRRPPGREAYPGDVFYLHSRLLERAARLSDALGGGSITALPIIETLAGDVGAYIPTNVISITDGQIYLETALFYSGIRPAINVGLSVSRVGGAAQIKAMKQVAGTLRLDLAQYRAFAAFAQFGSALDAATKAQIDRGQRTTEILKQPQYSPYPVSDQVMAIYVAVKGYLDDVEVENVVSFEHQILDFLHSSHPEIGEDITANKKLTDENEVRLQAAIAEFKERYKAQAATAGEEKSGTVEG
;
A
#
# COMPACT_ATOMS: atom_id res chain seq x y z
N GLY A 1 15.87 26.50 5.05
CA GLY A 1 15.81 25.89 3.74
C GLY A 1 16.98 26.35 2.86
N ASN A 2 17.11 25.70 1.71
CA ASN A 2 18.22 25.99 0.76
C ASN A 2 17.93 27.22 -0.14
N GLY A 3 16.89 28.04 0.17
CA GLY A 3 16.45 29.18 -0.61
C GLY A 3 15.50 28.81 -1.74
N ASP A 4 15.26 29.77 -2.64
CA ASP A 4 14.33 29.60 -3.76
C ASP A 4 14.86 28.62 -4.81
N ILE A 5 13.94 27.92 -5.47
CA ILE A 5 14.27 27.06 -6.60
C ILE A 5 14.71 27.94 -7.78
N LYS A 6 15.96 27.77 -8.20
CA LYS A 6 16.50 28.45 -9.38
C LYS A 6 16.08 27.68 -10.64
N THR A 7 15.14 28.21 -11.40
CA THR A 7 14.66 27.61 -12.64
C THR A 7 14.25 28.68 -13.65
N ASP A 8 14.40 28.36 -14.92
CA ASP A 8 13.89 29.10 -16.08
C ASP A 8 12.64 28.42 -16.70
N LYS A 9 12.21 27.28 -16.11
CA LYS A 9 11.08 26.51 -16.60
C LYS A 9 9.87 26.69 -15.69
N TYR A 10 8.76 27.05 -16.30
CA TYR A 10 7.48 27.28 -15.64
C TYR A 10 6.39 26.47 -16.35
N CYS A 11 5.38 26.04 -15.63
CA CYS A 11 4.18 25.40 -16.16
C CYS A 11 2.94 25.90 -15.44
N ASP A 12 1.80 25.79 -16.10
CA ASP A 12 0.52 26.15 -15.49
C ASP A 12 0.17 25.12 -14.40
N ILE A 13 -0.38 25.62 -13.30
CA ILE A 13 -0.82 24.78 -12.17
C ILE A 13 -2.10 24.01 -12.53
N GLU A 14 -3.04 24.67 -13.21
CA GLU A 14 -4.29 24.07 -13.66
C GLU A 14 -4.24 23.83 -15.16
N VAL A 15 -4.07 22.56 -15.54
CA VAL A 15 -4.08 22.11 -16.93
C VAL A 15 -5.14 21.03 -17.12
N LYS A 16 -5.59 20.87 -18.34
CA LYS A 16 -6.51 19.78 -18.70
C LYS A 16 -5.75 18.45 -18.68
N ALA A 17 -6.36 17.44 -18.06
CA ALA A 17 -5.82 16.08 -18.06
C ALA A 17 -5.65 15.52 -19.48
N ALA A 18 -4.71 14.60 -19.67
CA ALA A 18 -4.51 13.89 -20.93
C ALA A 18 -5.81 13.25 -21.42
N GLY A 19 -6.07 13.33 -22.72
CA GLY A 19 -7.24 12.75 -23.35
C GLY A 19 -7.20 11.21 -23.40
N ILE A 20 -8.31 10.58 -23.80
CA ILE A 20 -8.41 9.11 -23.89
C ILE A 20 -7.38 8.55 -24.88
N ALA A 21 -7.19 9.21 -26.03
CA ALA A 21 -6.24 8.79 -27.06
C ALA A 21 -4.77 8.92 -26.63
N ASP A 22 -4.51 9.76 -25.62
CA ASP A 22 -3.16 10.02 -25.09
C ASP A 22 -2.72 9.01 -24.04
N ARG A 23 -3.63 8.14 -23.60
CA ARG A 23 -3.43 7.17 -22.52
C ARG A 23 -3.25 5.76 -23.06
N GLN A 24 -2.57 4.94 -22.26
CA GLN A 24 -2.51 3.49 -22.46
C GLN A 24 -2.99 2.75 -21.19
N PRO A 25 -3.37 1.47 -21.32
CA PRO A 25 -3.80 0.67 -20.18
C PRO A 25 -2.73 0.55 -19.10
N VAL A 26 -3.18 0.54 -17.85
CA VAL A 26 -2.33 0.31 -16.68
C VAL A 26 -2.04 -1.18 -16.54
N SER A 27 -0.78 -1.56 -16.72
CA SER A 27 -0.34 -2.98 -16.72
C SER A 27 1.01 -3.20 -16.05
N VAL A 28 1.71 -2.12 -15.65
CA VAL A 28 3.01 -2.22 -14.98
C VAL A 28 2.77 -2.06 -13.48
N PRO A 29 3.21 -3.01 -12.64
CA PRO A 29 3.06 -2.91 -11.19
C PRO A 29 3.77 -1.69 -10.61
N LEU A 30 3.12 -1.04 -9.63
CA LEU A 30 3.76 -0.18 -8.66
C LEU A 30 3.79 -0.96 -7.34
N GLN A 31 4.95 -1.52 -7.00
CA GLN A 31 5.09 -2.31 -5.79
C GLN A 31 5.09 -1.40 -4.56
N THR A 32 4.18 -1.66 -3.63
CA THR A 32 4.12 -0.89 -2.38
C THR A 32 5.10 -1.41 -1.33
N GLY A 33 5.54 -2.64 -1.47
CA GLY A 33 6.35 -3.34 -0.48
C GLY A 33 5.53 -3.89 0.69
N LEU A 34 4.21 -3.76 0.63
CA LEU A 34 3.28 -4.26 1.64
C LEU A 34 2.59 -5.53 1.13
N LYS A 35 2.86 -6.66 1.79
CA LYS A 35 2.38 -7.99 1.39
C LYS A 35 0.87 -8.02 1.13
N CYS A 36 0.08 -7.43 2.03
CA CYS A 36 -1.38 -7.42 1.92
C CYS A 36 -1.91 -6.56 0.76
N ILE A 37 -1.19 -5.50 0.34
CA ILE A 37 -1.58 -4.66 -0.79
C ILE A 37 -1.16 -5.32 -2.10
N ASP A 38 0.13 -5.62 -2.25
CA ASP A 38 0.69 -6.12 -3.51
C ASP A 38 0.09 -7.48 -3.90
N SER A 39 -0.36 -8.29 -2.93
CA SER A 39 -1.02 -9.57 -3.17
C SER A 39 -2.52 -9.47 -3.47
N MET A 40 -3.26 -8.55 -2.82
CA MET A 40 -4.73 -8.57 -2.84
C MET A 40 -5.39 -7.31 -3.41
N VAL A 41 -4.70 -6.16 -3.36
CA VAL A 41 -5.19 -4.85 -3.83
C VAL A 41 -4.07 -4.17 -4.65
N PRO A 42 -3.56 -4.82 -5.71
CA PRO A 42 -2.37 -4.35 -6.41
C PRO A 42 -2.59 -3.02 -7.09
N ILE A 43 -1.54 -2.21 -7.13
CA ILE A 43 -1.52 -0.88 -7.73
C ILE A 43 -0.64 -0.92 -8.97
N GLY A 44 -1.13 -0.33 -10.07
CA GLY A 44 -0.37 -0.17 -11.30
C GLY A 44 0.12 1.26 -11.53
N ARG A 45 1.20 1.41 -12.28
CA ARG A 45 1.73 2.72 -12.66
C ARG A 45 0.75 3.45 -13.57
N GLY A 46 0.27 4.60 -13.11
CA GLY A 46 -0.79 5.39 -13.74
C GLY A 46 -2.17 5.23 -13.11
N GLN A 47 -2.32 4.40 -12.08
CA GLN A 47 -3.57 4.17 -11.36
C GLN A 47 -3.80 5.25 -10.28
N ARG A 48 -5.08 5.49 -9.96
CA ARG A 48 -5.52 6.27 -8.81
C ARG A 48 -6.09 5.32 -7.77
N GLU A 49 -5.40 5.13 -6.65
CA GLU A 49 -5.84 4.23 -5.60
C GLU A 49 -6.01 5.01 -4.29
N LEU A 50 -7.24 5.06 -3.78
CA LEU A 50 -7.58 5.81 -2.58
C LEU A 50 -7.10 5.06 -1.32
N ILE A 51 -6.46 5.77 -0.41
CA ILE A 51 -6.20 5.27 0.96
C ILE A 51 -7.21 5.95 1.89
N ILE A 52 -8.11 5.17 2.49
CA ILE A 52 -9.23 5.69 3.27
C ILE A 52 -9.35 4.99 4.62
N GLY A 53 -9.74 5.72 5.65
CA GLY A 53 -9.96 5.19 7.00
C GLY A 53 -9.92 6.30 8.06
N ASP A 54 -10.24 5.93 9.29
CA ASP A 54 -10.27 6.87 10.42
C ASP A 54 -8.88 7.40 10.76
N ARG A 55 -8.87 8.46 11.56
CA ARG A 55 -7.61 9.04 12.04
C ARG A 55 -6.82 8.01 12.87
N GLY A 56 -5.51 7.93 12.60
CA GLY A 56 -4.61 7.06 13.36
C GLY A 56 -4.58 5.60 12.92
N THR A 57 -5.29 5.21 11.86
CA THR A 57 -5.33 3.82 11.34
C THR A 57 -4.11 3.42 10.49
N GLY A 58 -3.17 4.34 10.24
CA GLY A 58 -1.95 4.04 9.51
C GLY A 58 -1.92 4.50 8.05
N LYS A 59 -2.86 5.34 7.58
CA LYS A 59 -2.92 5.83 6.18
C LYS A 59 -1.59 6.41 5.69
N THR A 60 -1.05 7.37 6.44
CA THR A 60 0.26 7.99 6.11
C THR A 60 1.40 6.97 6.14
N ALA A 61 1.36 5.97 7.03
CA ALA A 61 2.37 4.92 7.08
C ALA A 61 2.38 4.08 5.79
N VAL A 62 1.21 3.66 5.30
CA VAL A 62 1.08 2.95 4.01
C VAL A 62 1.67 3.78 2.88
N ALA A 63 1.38 5.09 2.83
CA ALA A 63 1.91 5.99 1.82
C ALA A 63 3.45 6.13 1.91
N VAL A 64 3.99 6.27 3.13
CA VAL A 64 5.44 6.38 3.35
C VAL A 64 6.15 5.08 3.00
N ASP A 65 5.61 3.92 3.40
CA ASP A 65 6.16 2.60 3.03
C ASP A 65 6.20 2.42 1.51
N THR A 66 5.16 2.87 0.81
CA THR A 66 5.13 2.84 -0.66
C THR A 66 6.25 3.70 -1.26
N ILE A 67 6.51 4.90 -0.71
CA ILE A 67 7.65 5.75 -1.14
C ILE A 67 8.97 5.05 -0.87
N LEU A 68 9.17 4.48 0.32
CA LEU A 68 10.41 3.80 0.70
C LEU A 68 10.72 2.62 -0.25
N ASN A 69 9.69 1.91 -0.70
CA ASN A 69 9.83 0.78 -1.62
C ASN A 69 10.17 1.20 -3.06
N GLN A 70 10.12 2.49 -3.40
CA GLN A 70 10.49 2.94 -4.75
C GLN A 70 12.02 3.08 -4.95
N LYS A 71 12.82 2.85 -3.92
CA LYS A 71 14.28 2.87 -4.03
C LYS A 71 14.75 1.89 -5.12
N GLY A 72 15.44 2.40 -6.12
CA GLY A 72 15.91 1.60 -7.25
C GLY A 72 14.84 1.20 -8.29
N GLN A 73 13.59 1.64 -8.12
CA GLN A 73 12.48 1.33 -9.05
C GLN A 73 12.32 2.35 -10.19
N ASN A 74 13.19 3.36 -10.25
CA ASN A 74 13.14 4.45 -11.23
C ASN A 74 11.79 5.21 -11.19
N VAL A 75 11.26 5.45 -10.00
CA VAL A 75 10.02 6.20 -9.75
C VAL A 75 10.37 7.45 -8.94
N ILE A 76 9.90 8.61 -9.41
CA ILE A 76 10.00 9.87 -8.67
C ILE A 76 8.80 9.98 -7.74
N CYS A 77 9.03 10.24 -6.47
CA CYS A 77 7.98 10.33 -5.46
C CYS A 77 7.69 11.78 -5.10
N ILE A 78 6.41 12.15 -5.02
CA ILE A 78 5.97 13.48 -4.58
C ILE A 78 5.01 13.29 -3.41
N TYR A 79 5.39 13.80 -2.25
CA TYR A 79 4.53 13.81 -1.07
C TYR A 79 3.94 15.21 -0.88
N VAL A 80 2.63 15.33 -1.11
CA VAL A 80 1.89 16.58 -0.96
C VAL A 80 1.19 16.57 0.40
N SER A 81 1.68 17.39 1.31
CA SER A 81 1.11 17.58 2.65
C SER A 81 0.17 18.77 2.66
N ILE A 82 -1.10 18.54 2.96
CA ILE A 82 -2.18 19.54 2.91
C ILE A 82 -2.79 19.71 4.29
N GLY A 83 -2.67 20.90 4.87
CA GLY A 83 -3.25 21.22 6.19
C GLY A 83 -2.75 20.36 7.34
N GLN A 84 -1.61 19.70 7.20
CA GLN A 84 -0.99 18.90 8.25
C GLN A 84 -0.20 19.77 9.23
N LYS A 85 -0.06 19.30 10.47
CA LYS A 85 0.82 19.93 11.46
C LYS A 85 2.27 19.78 10.99
N ASN A 86 3.09 20.82 11.11
CA ASN A 86 4.50 20.83 10.74
C ASN A 86 5.28 19.66 11.36
N ALA A 87 5.00 19.33 12.65
CA ALA A 87 5.63 18.20 13.32
C ALA A 87 5.39 16.84 12.64
N ASN A 88 4.23 16.66 11.97
CA ASN A 88 3.97 15.43 11.22
C ASN A 88 4.79 15.37 9.94
N VAL A 89 4.89 16.49 9.23
CA VAL A 89 5.66 16.58 7.98
C VAL A 89 7.15 16.41 8.25
N VAL A 90 7.66 17.01 9.32
CA VAL A 90 9.05 16.83 9.76
C VAL A 90 9.34 15.35 10.04
N ARG A 91 8.43 14.62 10.70
CA ARG A 91 8.61 13.17 10.93
C ARG A 91 8.66 12.37 9.62
N VAL A 92 7.82 12.70 8.64
CA VAL A 92 7.86 12.08 7.32
C VAL A 92 9.19 12.39 6.65
N TYR A 93 9.60 13.66 6.62
CA TYR A 93 10.88 14.08 6.04
C TYR A 93 12.07 13.35 6.66
N GLU A 94 12.17 13.32 8.01
CA GLU A 94 13.28 12.65 8.70
C GLU A 94 13.28 11.13 8.42
N ARG A 95 12.12 10.50 8.30
CA ARG A 95 12.02 9.09 7.94
C ARG A 95 12.50 8.83 6.52
N LEU A 96 12.04 9.63 5.54
CA LEU A 96 12.49 9.51 4.15
C LEU A 96 14.00 9.78 4.02
N LYS A 97 14.50 10.77 4.73
CA LYS A 97 15.93 11.13 4.76
C LYS A 97 16.78 10.00 5.34
N ALA A 98 16.37 9.43 6.47
CA ALA A 98 17.09 8.32 7.12
C ALA A 98 17.19 7.08 6.23
N ALA A 99 16.19 6.84 5.38
CA ALA A 99 16.18 5.74 4.41
C ALA A 99 16.89 6.07 3.08
N GLY A 100 17.39 7.31 2.88
CA GLY A 100 17.95 7.78 1.62
C GLY A 100 16.88 8.00 0.52
N ALA A 101 15.62 8.10 0.91
CA ALA A 101 14.52 8.27 -0.05
C ALA A 101 14.39 9.72 -0.56
N MET A 102 15.06 10.68 0.07
CA MET A 102 15.06 12.07 -0.40
C MET A 102 15.81 12.25 -1.72
N ASP A 103 16.62 11.30 -2.15
CA ASP A 103 17.32 11.35 -3.44
C ASP A 103 16.37 11.26 -4.64
N TYR A 104 15.17 10.67 -4.44
CA TYR A 104 14.14 10.51 -5.47
C TYR A 104 12.77 11.06 -5.04
N SER A 105 12.73 11.86 -3.95
CA SER A 105 11.47 12.38 -3.39
C SER A 105 11.43 13.88 -3.32
N ILE A 106 10.24 14.44 -3.54
CA ILE A 106 9.91 15.87 -3.42
C ILE A 106 8.78 16.01 -2.39
N ILE A 107 8.89 16.98 -1.49
CA ILE A 107 7.84 17.31 -0.53
C ILE A 107 7.26 18.68 -0.89
N VAL A 108 5.95 18.71 -1.14
CA VAL A 108 5.15 19.94 -1.33
C VAL A 108 4.29 20.12 -0.09
N HIS A 109 4.45 21.22 0.62
CA HIS A 109 3.81 21.40 1.93
C HIS A 109 3.04 22.72 2.00
N ALA A 110 1.76 22.63 2.37
CA ALA A 110 0.96 23.74 2.85
C ALA A 110 0.41 23.35 4.25
N GLY A 111 0.98 23.96 5.28
CA GLY A 111 0.73 23.62 6.67
C GLY A 111 -0.64 24.03 7.19
N ALA A 112 -1.01 23.52 8.38
CA ALA A 112 -2.28 23.85 9.03
C ALA A 112 -2.38 25.34 9.46
N SER A 113 -1.25 26.02 9.58
CA SER A 113 -1.18 27.45 9.91
C SER A 113 -1.22 28.37 8.69
N GLU A 114 -1.15 27.80 7.48
CA GLU A 114 -1.22 28.58 6.24
C GLU A 114 -2.66 28.82 5.82
N GLY A 115 -2.88 29.91 5.07
CA GLY A 115 -4.20 30.27 4.56
C GLY A 115 -4.77 29.22 3.61
N SER A 116 -6.11 29.14 3.56
CA SER A 116 -6.83 28.22 2.68
C SER A 116 -6.39 28.25 1.20
N PRO A 117 -6.01 29.41 0.60
CA PRO A 117 -5.51 29.43 -0.77
C PRO A 117 -4.24 28.59 -0.99
N MET A 118 -3.31 28.60 -0.02
CA MET A 118 -2.08 27.80 -0.12
C MET A 118 -2.39 26.29 -0.03
N GLN A 119 -3.29 25.92 0.88
CA GLN A 119 -3.74 24.52 0.99
C GLN A 119 -4.50 24.06 -0.25
N TYR A 120 -5.25 24.96 -0.89
CA TYR A 120 -5.92 24.69 -2.17
C TYR A 120 -4.91 24.48 -3.31
N LEU A 121 -3.87 25.31 -3.40
CA LEU A 121 -2.90 25.27 -4.50
C LEU A 121 -1.92 24.08 -4.38
N ALA A 122 -1.60 23.63 -3.16
CA ALA A 122 -0.57 22.62 -2.94
C ALA A 122 -0.71 21.35 -3.78
N PRO A 123 -1.87 20.66 -3.85
CA PRO A 123 -2.00 19.46 -4.65
C PRO A 123 -1.87 19.70 -6.16
N TYR A 124 -2.35 20.85 -6.65
CA TYR A 124 -2.19 21.22 -8.05
C TYR A 124 -0.73 21.53 -8.40
N SER A 125 -0.01 22.21 -7.50
CA SER A 125 1.43 22.42 -7.65
C SER A 125 2.20 21.10 -7.66
N GLY A 126 1.84 20.18 -6.77
CA GLY A 126 2.44 18.86 -6.70
C GLY A 126 2.27 18.05 -7.99
N VAL A 127 1.05 18.01 -8.53
CA VAL A 127 0.80 17.27 -9.78
C VAL A 127 1.43 17.93 -11.00
N ALA A 128 1.50 19.27 -11.05
CA ALA A 128 2.19 19.98 -12.12
C ALA A 128 3.70 19.64 -12.15
N ILE A 129 4.34 19.51 -10.97
CA ILE A 129 5.72 18.99 -10.88
C ILE A 129 5.78 17.55 -11.39
N GLY A 130 4.80 16.71 -11.03
CA GLY A 130 4.72 15.34 -11.51
C GLY A 130 4.59 15.23 -13.03
N GLU A 131 3.76 16.06 -13.64
CA GLU A 131 3.57 16.12 -15.09
C GLU A 131 4.84 16.52 -15.84
N TYR A 132 5.66 17.39 -15.27
CA TYR A 132 6.97 17.72 -15.84
C TYR A 132 7.83 16.48 -16.04
N PHE A 133 7.82 15.56 -15.08
CA PHE A 133 8.57 14.31 -15.19
C PHE A 133 7.85 13.27 -16.06
N MET A 134 6.54 13.18 -15.97
CA MET A 134 5.73 12.25 -16.78
C MET A 134 5.92 12.53 -18.28
N HIS A 135 5.93 13.79 -18.69
CA HIS A 135 6.18 14.17 -20.09
C HIS A 135 7.62 13.91 -20.57
N GLN A 136 8.54 13.58 -19.66
CA GLN A 136 9.89 13.09 -19.99
C GLN A 136 9.97 11.55 -20.03
N GLY A 137 8.83 10.87 -20.02
CA GLY A 137 8.77 9.41 -20.02
C GLY A 137 9.10 8.76 -18.67
N LYS A 138 9.09 9.53 -17.57
CA LYS A 138 9.36 9.00 -16.22
C LYS A 138 8.08 8.59 -15.52
N ASP A 139 8.22 7.64 -14.60
CA ASP A 139 7.13 7.25 -13.70
C ASP A 139 7.17 8.08 -12.42
N VAL A 140 6.01 8.55 -11.98
CA VAL A 140 5.84 9.38 -10.79
C VAL A 140 4.82 8.71 -9.86
N LEU A 141 5.11 8.71 -8.57
CA LEU A 141 4.18 8.40 -7.50
C LEU A 141 3.85 9.69 -6.76
N ILE A 142 2.57 10.07 -6.70
CA ILE A 142 2.12 11.25 -5.95
C ILE A 142 1.17 10.86 -4.83
N ILE A 143 1.47 11.34 -3.62
CA ILE A 143 0.65 11.15 -2.42
C ILE A 143 -0.01 12.48 -2.09
N TYR A 144 -1.33 12.47 -1.81
CA TYR A 144 -2.06 13.65 -1.32
C TYR A 144 -2.51 13.41 0.13
N ASP A 145 -1.79 13.94 1.10
CA ASP A 145 -2.08 13.75 2.54
C ASP A 145 -2.54 15.07 3.19
N ASP A 146 -3.83 15.42 3.27
CA ASP A 146 -4.99 14.63 2.79
C ASP A 146 -5.97 15.49 1.99
N LEU A 147 -6.76 14.88 1.14
CA LEU A 147 -7.77 15.58 0.34
C LEU A 147 -9.02 15.97 1.15
N SER A 148 -9.23 15.42 2.34
CA SER A 148 -10.29 15.88 3.25
C SER A 148 -10.03 17.33 3.66
N LYS A 149 -8.80 17.66 4.04
CA LYS A 149 -8.40 19.05 4.37
C LYS A 149 -8.39 19.96 3.15
N HIS A 150 -8.03 19.43 1.99
CA HIS A 150 -8.15 20.15 0.72
C HIS A 150 -9.59 20.61 0.45
N ALA A 151 -10.57 19.71 0.64
CA ALA A 151 -11.98 20.04 0.51
C ALA A 151 -12.43 21.09 1.53
N VAL A 152 -11.97 20.99 2.78
CA VAL A 152 -12.26 21.99 3.84
C VAL A 152 -11.70 23.36 3.49
N ALA A 153 -10.46 23.43 2.98
CA ALA A 153 -9.88 24.72 2.52
C ALA A 153 -10.70 25.33 1.39
N TYR A 154 -11.13 24.51 0.43
CA TYR A 154 -11.98 24.96 -0.68
C TYR A 154 -13.35 25.45 -0.20
N ARG A 155 -13.97 24.74 0.75
CA ARG A 155 -15.21 25.16 1.41
C ARG A 155 -15.05 26.52 2.09
N ALA A 156 -13.98 26.71 2.85
CA ALA A 156 -13.70 27.97 3.54
C ALA A 156 -13.57 29.15 2.55
N MET A 157 -12.81 28.98 1.45
CA MET A 157 -12.67 29.98 0.39
C MET A 157 -14.02 30.29 -0.28
N SER A 158 -14.80 29.25 -0.59
CA SER A 158 -16.09 29.41 -1.26
C SER A 158 -17.10 30.19 -0.41
N LEU A 159 -17.14 29.91 0.90
CA LEU A 159 -17.99 30.65 1.84
C LEU A 159 -17.56 32.11 2.00
N LEU A 160 -16.26 32.39 2.05
CA LEU A 160 -15.73 33.77 2.07
C LEU A 160 -16.09 34.55 0.82
N LEU A 161 -16.11 33.86 -0.33
CA LEU A 161 -16.55 34.45 -1.62
C LEU A 161 -18.07 34.50 -1.76
N ARG A 162 -18.82 34.15 -0.70
CA ARG A 162 -20.29 34.13 -0.66
C ARG A 162 -20.93 33.23 -1.73
N ARG A 163 -20.25 32.18 -2.15
CA ARG A 163 -20.83 31.16 -3.02
C ARG A 163 -21.88 30.38 -2.24
N PRO A 164 -23.04 30.02 -2.83
CA PRO A 164 -24.09 29.32 -2.14
C PRO A 164 -23.60 27.94 -1.68
N PRO A 165 -23.77 27.58 -0.38
CA PRO A 165 -23.38 26.28 0.13
C PRO A 165 -24.37 25.19 -0.31
N GLY A 166 -23.84 23.99 -0.57
CA GLY A 166 -24.58 22.77 -0.78
C GLY A 166 -24.55 21.83 0.44
N ARG A 167 -24.50 20.52 0.19
CA ARG A 167 -24.41 19.48 1.23
C ARG A 167 -23.16 19.71 2.11
N GLU A 168 -23.34 19.63 3.43
CA GLU A 168 -22.29 19.84 4.44
C GLU A 168 -21.55 21.20 4.27
N ALA A 169 -22.26 22.19 3.73
CA ALA A 169 -21.74 23.53 3.38
C ALA A 169 -20.62 23.53 2.32
N TYR A 170 -20.37 22.44 1.63
CA TYR A 170 -19.48 22.42 0.49
C TYR A 170 -20.10 23.12 -0.72
N PRO A 171 -19.30 23.80 -1.58
CA PRO A 171 -19.81 24.34 -2.83
C PRO A 171 -20.22 23.23 -3.80
N GLY A 172 -21.12 23.51 -4.73
CA GLY A 172 -21.68 22.52 -5.66
C GLY A 172 -20.64 21.87 -6.59
N ASP A 173 -19.49 22.48 -6.77
CA ASP A 173 -18.39 22.02 -7.60
C ASP A 173 -17.26 21.29 -6.84
N VAL A 174 -17.49 20.88 -5.58
CA VAL A 174 -16.47 20.16 -4.79
C VAL A 174 -16.08 18.80 -5.41
N PHE A 175 -16.99 18.14 -6.13
CA PHE A 175 -16.64 16.96 -6.91
C PHE A 175 -15.59 17.30 -7.97
N TYR A 176 -15.80 18.39 -8.70
CA TYR A 176 -14.88 18.85 -9.75
C TYR A 176 -13.51 19.27 -9.20
N LEU A 177 -13.45 19.78 -7.96
CA LEU A 177 -12.19 20.05 -7.26
C LEU A 177 -11.25 18.84 -7.28
N HIS A 178 -11.75 17.67 -6.90
CA HIS A 178 -10.94 16.45 -6.82
C HIS A 178 -10.86 15.72 -8.16
N SER A 179 -11.91 15.71 -8.98
CA SER A 179 -11.89 15.00 -10.26
C SER A 179 -10.88 15.61 -11.24
N ARG A 180 -10.83 16.94 -11.38
CA ARG A 180 -9.84 17.60 -12.23
C ARG A 180 -8.40 17.46 -11.77
N LEU A 181 -8.17 17.23 -10.45
CA LEU A 181 -6.87 16.92 -9.89
C LEU A 181 -6.48 15.48 -10.20
N LEU A 182 -7.34 14.53 -9.84
CA LEU A 182 -7.03 13.09 -9.90
C LEU A 182 -7.04 12.54 -11.33
N GLU A 183 -7.81 13.12 -12.24
CA GLU A 183 -7.78 12.74 -13.66
C GLU A 183 -6.44 13.03 -14.36
N ARG A 184 -5.59 13.87 -13.78
CA ARG A 184 -4.23 14.14 -14.27
C ARG A 184 -3.28 12.95 -14.02
N ALA A 185 -3.61 12.06 -13.09
CA ALA A 185 -2.91 10.79 -12.91
C ALA A 185 -3.35 9.80 -14.00
N ALA A 186 -2.39 9.35 -14.79
CA ALA A 186 -2.60 8.45 -15.91
C ALA A 186 -1.27 7.81 -16.34
N ARG A 187 -1.34 6.83 -17.22
CA ARG A 187 -0.21 6.34 -18.01
C ARG A 187 -0.34 6.85 -19.43
N LEU A 188 0.65 7.61 -19.89
CA LEU A 188 0.67 8.12 -21.24
C LEU A 188 1.02 7.02 -22.25
N SER A 189 0.51 7.17 -23.47
CA SER A 189 0.87 6.31 -24.60
C SER A 189 2.37 6.41 -24.92
N ASP A 190 2.90 5.39 -25.57
CA ASP A 190 4.32 5.35 -25.96
C ASP A 190 4.66 6.49 -26.95
N ALA A 191 3.70 6.93 -27.76
CA ALA A 191 3.86 8.10 -28.62
C ALA A 191 4.13 9.41 -27.85
N LEU A 192 3.69 9.48 -26.57
CA LEU A 192 3.93 10.61 -25.67
C LEU A 192 5.03 10.30 -24.63
N GLY A 193 5.87 9.27 -24.88
CA GLY A 193 6.98 8.91 -24.03
C GLY A 193 6.69 7.85 -22.95
N GLY A 194 5.43 7.38 -22.82
CA GLY A 194 5.07 6.25 -21.95
C GLY A 194 5.19 6.51 -20.44
N GLY A 195 5.43 7.75 -20.01
CA GLY A 195 5.51 8.12 -18.59
C GLY A 195 4.17 7.98 -17.87
N SER A 196 4.21 7.93 -16.53
CA SER A 196 3.00 7.79 -15.73
C SER A 196 3.00 8.64 -14.46
N ILE A 197 1.80 8.97 -13.98
CA ILE A 197 1.58 9.44 -12.61
C ILE A 197 0.61 8.48 -11.94
N THR A 198 1.06 7.85 -10.87
CA THR A 198 0.23 7.05 -9.96
C THR A 198 -0.14 7.90 -8.77
N ALA A 199 -1.44 8.06 -8.50
CA ALA A 199 -1.93 8.89 -7.40
C ALA A 199 -2.46 8.04 -6.24
N LEU A 200 -1.99 8.33 -5.04
CA LEU A 200 -2.51 7.79 -3.79
C LEU A 200 -3.10 8.93 -2.95
N PRO A 201 -4.35 9.34 -3.23
CA PRO A 201 -5.05 10.28 -2.37
C PRO A 201 -5.39 9.64 -1.03
N ILE A 202 -5.31 10.43 0.05
CA ILE A 202 -5.71 10.03 1.39
C ILE A 202 -6.99 10.77 1.76
N ILE A 203 -7.98 10.04 2.27
CA ILE A 203 -9.22 10.56 2.84
C ILE A 203 -9.36 10.08 4.28
N GLU A 204 -9.69 11.00 5.18
CA GLU A 204 -10.02 10.71 6.57
C GLU A 204 -11.53 10.51 6.73
N THR A 205 -11.92 9.39 7.32
CA THR A 205 -13.30 9.13 7.73
C THR A 205 -13.50 9.43 9.22
N LEU A 206 -14.75 9.54 9.63
CA LEU A 206 -15.17 9.63 11.02
C LEU A 206 -16.01 8.39 11.35
N ALA A 207 -15.59 7.62 12.35
CA ALA A 207 -16.26 6.39 12.78
C ALA A 207 -16.52 5.38 11.63
N GLY A 208 -15.60 5.28 10.68
CA GLY A 208 -15.71 4.38 9.55
C GLY A 208 -16.74 4.77 8.49
N ASP A 209 -17.33 5.97 8.55
CA ASP A 209 -18.36 6.41 7.60
C ASP A 209 -17.79 6.70 6.22
N VAL A 210 -17.78 5.69 5.36
CA VAL A 210 -17.43 5.81 3.94
C VAL A 210 -18.55 6.40 3.10
N GLY A 211 -19.78 6.51 3.65
CA GLY A 211 -20.96 7.09 3.00
C GLY A 211 -21.02 8.62 3.09
N ALA A 212 -20.12 9.26 3.82
CA ALA A 212 -20.02 10.71 3.91
C ALA A 212 -19.73 11.36 2.54
N TYR A 213 -19.97 12.66 2.41
CA TYR A 213 -20.00 13.33 1.12
C TYR A 213 -18.64 13.33 0.39
N ILE A 214 -17.57 13.71 1.06
CA ILE A 214 -16.23 13.74 0.43
C ILE A 214 -15.69 12.32 0.17
N PRO A 215 -15.78 11.35 1.10
CA PRO A 215 -15.40 9.96 0.83
C PRO A 215 -16.07 9.37 -0.42
N THR A 216 -17.41 9.46 -0.54
CA THR A 216 -18.14 8.93 -1.69
C THR A 216 -17.71 9.56 -3.01
N ASN A 217 -17.46 10.87 -3.02
CA ASN A 217 -16.97 11.56 -4.20
C ASN A 217 -15.60 11.00 -4.65
N VAL A 218 -14.65 10.86 -3.73
CA VAL A 218 -13.30 10.41 -4.09
C VAL A 218 -13.27 8.92 -4.44
N ILE A 219 -14.07 8.07 -3.77
CA ILE A 219 -14.25 6.65 -4.16
C ILE A 219 -14.73 6.53 -5.61
N SER A 220 -15.64 7.41 -6.04
CA SER A 220 -16.16 7.38 -7.41
C SER A 220 -15.16 7.86 -8.48
N ILE A 221 -14.23 8.73 -8.11
CA ILE A 221 -13.21 9.27 -9.01
C ILE A 221 -12.03 8.29 -9.18
N THR A 222 -11.70 7.53 -8.14
CA THR A 222 -10.54 6.63 -8.10
C THR A 222 -10.79 5.26 -8.72
N ASP A 223 -9.73 4.54 -9.05
CA ASP A 223 -9.75 3.21 -9.64
C ASP A 223 -9.77 2.09 -8.60
N GLY A 224 -10.14 2.43 -7.37
CA GLY A 224 -10.22 1.55 -6.23
C GLY A 224 -9.85 2.25 -4.93
N GLN A 225 -9.92 1.48 -3.84
CA GLN A 225 -9.60 1.98 -2.49
C GLN A 225 -8.95 0.91 -1.62
N ILE A 226 -8.03 1.35 -0.77
CA ILE A 226 -7.46 0.62 0.35
C ILE A 226 -8.13 1.14 1.62
N TYR A 227 -9.01 0.34 2.21
CA TYR A 227 -9.74 0.70 3.41
C TYR A 227 -9.03 0.22 4.67
N LEU A 228 -8.61 1.15 5.52
CA LEU A 228 -8.01 0.86 6.83
C LEU A 228 -9.08 0.94 7.93
N GLU A 229 -9.28 -0.17 8.62
CA GLU A 229 -10.34 -0.35 9.61
C GLU A 229 -9.79 -0.22 11.04
N THR A 230 -10.46 0.60 11.84
CA THR A 230 -10.09 0.87 13.23
C THR A 230 -10.12 -0.40 14.10
N ALA A 231 -11.11 -1.28 13.92
CA ALA A 231 -11.20 -2.53 14.66
C ALA A 231 -10.00 -3.46 14.42
N LEU A 232 -9.57 -3.60 13.16
CA LEU A 232 -8.37 -4.36 12.80
C LEU A 232 -7.10 -3.76 13.40
N PHE A 233 -7.00 -2.42 13.40
CA PHE A 233 -5.84 -1.73 13.97
C PHE A 233 -5.67 -2.03 15.47
N TYR A 234 -6.76 -1.95 16.23
CA TYR A 234 -6.72 -2.21 17.68
C TYR A 234 -6.63 -3.69 18.03
N SER A 235 -7.07 -4.60 17.15
CA SER A 235 -6.84 -6.04 17.32
C SER A 235 -5.40 -6.48 17.00
N GLY A 236 -4.51 -5.53 16.62
CA GLY A 236 -3.11 -5.82 16.34
C GLY A 236 -2.83 -6.27 14.90
N ILE A 237 -3.82 -6.27 14.01
CA ILE A 237 -3.61 -6.53 12.58
C ILE A 237 -3.12 -5.24 11.92
N ARG A 238 -1.84 -5.22 11.54
CA ARG A 238 -1.18 -4.05 10.94
C ARG A 238 -0.33 -4.48 9.75
N PRO A 239 -0.53 -3.85 8.57
CA PRO A 239 -1.49 -2.81 8.24
C PRO A 239 -2.94 -3.25 8.45
N ALA A 240 -3.79 -2.33 8.92
CA ALA A 240 -5.18 -2.61 9.29
C ALA A 240 -6.13 -2.64 8.07
N ILE A 241 -5.73 -3.32 7.01
CA ILE A 241 -6.43 -3.32 5.72
C ILE A 241 -7.60 -4.30 5.74
N ASN A 242 -8.80 -3.78 5.55
CA ASN A 242 -9.96 -4.61 5.34
C ASN A 242 -10.01 -5.07 3.88
N VAL A 243 -9.66 -6.34 3.64
CA VAL A 243 -9.61 -6.93 2.30
C VAL A 243 -10.98 -7.03 1.64
N GLY A 244 -12.05 -7.13 2.43
CA GLY A 244 -13.43 -7.20 1.93
C GLY A 244 -13.90 -5.88 1.32
N LEU A 245 -13.53 -4.74 1.93
CA LEU A 245 -13.91 -3.39 1.49
C LEU A 245 -12.87 -2.75 0.56
N SER A 246 -11.66 -3.29 0.51
CA SER A 246 -10.59 -2.80 -0.37
C SER A 246 -10.73 -3.41 -1.76
N VAL A 247 -10.55 -2.59 -2.79
CA VAL A 247 -10.73 -2.99 -4.20
C VAL A 247 -9.69 -2.30 -5.06
N SER A 248 -9.05 -3.02 -5.96
CA SER A 248 -8.32 -2.46 -7.09
C SER A 248 -9.04 -2.83 -8.39
N ARG A 249 -9.46 -1.83 -9.18
CA ARG A 249 -10.11 -2.06 -10.47
C ARG A 249 -9.13 -2.52 -11.55
N VAL A 250 -7.85 -2.25 -11.40
CA VAL A 250 -6.78 -2.75 -12.28
C VAL A 250 -6.49 -4.22 -11.94
N GLY A 251 -6.48 -4.56 -10.66
CA GLY A 251 -6.36 -5.92 -10.17
C GLY A 251 -5.10 -6.63 -10.69
N GLY A 252 -5.25 -7.89 -11.06
CA GLY A 252 -4.13 -8.74 -11.49
C GLY A 252 -3.36 -8.22 -12.72
N ALA A 253 -3.87 -7.27 -13.51
CA ALA A 253 -3.08 -6.65 -14.56
C ALA A 253 -1.86 -5.89 -14.03
N ALA A 254 -1.96 -5.41 -12.78
CA ALA A 254 -0.89 -4.72 -12.05
C ALA A 254 -0.06 -5.64 -11.15
N GLN A 255 -0.01 -6.93 -11.41
CA GLN A 255 0.82 -7.90 -10.68
C GLN A 255 1.80 -8.59 -11.61
N ILE A 256 2.99 -8.90 -11.10
CA ILE A 256 3.90 -9.84 -11.75
C ILE A 256 3.28 -11.24 -11.75
N LYS A 257 3.69 -12.09 -12.70
CA LYS A 257 3.12 -13.43 -12.86
C LYS A 257 3.37 -14.31 -11.61
N ALA A 258 4.53 -14.19 -10.98
CA ALA A 258 4.84 -14.89 -9.73
C ALA A 258 3.83 -14.58 -8.62
N MET A 259 3.50 -13.30 -8.40
CA MET A 259 2.51 -12.91 -7.40
C MET A 259 1.13 -13.46 -7.71
N LYS A 260 0.69 -13.43 -8.98
CA LYS A 260 -0.59 -14.05 -9.39
C LYS A 260 -0.64 -15.54 -9.11
N GLN A 261 0.48 -16.25 -9.31
CA GLN A 261 0.56 -17.71 -9.09
C GLN A 261 0.37 -18.05 -7.61
N VAL A 262 0.93 -17.26 -6.70
CA VAL A 262 0.88 -17.56 -5.25
C VAL A 262 -0.32 -16.94 -4.54
N ALA A 263 -0.78 -15.78 -4.97
CA ALA A 263 -1.84 -15.02 -4.28
C ALA A 263 -3.23 -15.15 -4.93
N GLY A 264 -3.38 -15.97 -5.96
CA GLY A 264 -4.62 -16.03 -6.75
C GLY A 264 -5.88 -16.39 -5.95
N THR A 265 -5.77 -17.22 -4.92
CA THR A 265 -6.87 -17.62 -4.04
C THR A 265 -6.88 -16.90 -2.70
N LEU A 266 -5.79 -16.20 -2.35
CA LEU A 266 -5.54 -15.65 -1.02
C LEU A 266 -6.71 -14.80 -0.49
N ARG A 267 -7.29 -13.95 -1.34
CA ARG A 267 -8.43 -13.10 -0.97
C ARG A 267 -9.67 -13.92 -0.64
N LEU A 268 -9.94 -14.97 -1.40
CA LEU A 268 -11.07 -15.88 -1.16
C LEU A 268 -10.87 -16.68 0.12
N ASP A 269 -9.66 -17.20 0.32
CA ASP A 269 -9.30 -18.01 1.50
C ASP A 269 -9.46 -17.19 2.79
N LEU A 270 -9.00 -15.93 2.78
CA LEU A 270 -9.20 -15.01 3.92
C LEU A 270 -10.66 -14.61 4.14
N ALA A 271 -11.45 -14.48 3.08
CA ALA A 271 -12.88 -14.22 3.21
C ALA A 271 -13.62 -15.42 3.85
N GLN A 272 -13.28 -16.63 3.43
CA GLN A 272 -13.81 -17.86 4.03
C GLN A 272 -13.37 -18.00 5.50
N TYR A 273 -12.09 -17.77 5.79
CA TYR A 273 -11.58 -17.75 7.15
C TYR A 273 -12.39 -16.82 8.06
N ARG A 274 -12.63 -15.57 7.64
CA ARG A 274 -13.41 -14.61 8.43
C ARG A 274 -14.83 -15.07 8.68
N ALA A 275 -15.49 -15.65 7.66
CA ALA A 275 -16.84 -16.19 7.79
C ALA A 275 -16.87 -17.35 8.80
N PHE A 276 -15.95 -18.31 8.70
CA PHE A 276 -15.89 -19.46 9.61
C PHE A 276 -15.47 -19.05 11.02
N ALA A 277 -14.52 -18.13 11.18
CA ALA A 277 -14.09 -17.63 12.49
C ALA A 277 -15.25 -16.91 13.22
N ALA A 278 -16.04 -16.11 12.49
CA ALA A 278 -17.25 -15.50 13.05
C ALA A 278 -18.27 -16.55 13.49
N PHE A 279 -18.48 -17.59 12.68
CA PHE A 279 -19.41 -18.67 12.99
C PHE A 279 -18.96 -19.51 14.22
N ALA A 280 -17.65 -19.75 14.33
CA ALA A 280 -17.05 -20.47 15.47
C ALA A 280 -17.33 -19.81 16.82
N GLN A 281 -17.43 -18.48 16.87
CA GLN A 281 -17.75 -17.72 18.09
C GLN A 281 -19.14 -18.03 18.66
N PHE A 282 -20.06 -18.56 17.85
CA PHE A 282 -21.41 -18.96 18.30
C PHE A 282 -21.50 -20.39 18.85
N GLY A 283 -20.37 -21.05 19.10
CA GLY A 283 -20.35 -22.35 19.83
C GLY A 283 -20.76 -23.56 19.00
N SER A 284 -20.73 -23.48 17.69
CA SER A 284 -21.03 -24.61 16.80
C SER A 284 -19.91 -25.67 16.84
N ALA A 285 -20.27 -26.94 16.86
CA ALA A 285 -19.30 -28.01 16.65
C ALA A 285 -18.76 -27.92 15.21
N LEU A 286 -17.47 -27.59 15.08
CA LEU A 286 -16.78 -27.50 13.79
C LEU A 286 -16.27 -28.87 13.37
N ASP A 287 -16.45 -29.24 12.11
CA ASP A 287 -15.76 -30.40 11.54
C ASP A 287 -14.25 -30.14 11.38
N ALA A 288 -13.48 -31.22 11.21
CA ALA A 288 -12.03 -31.14 11.13
C ALA A 288 -11.53 -30.30 9.92
N ALA A 289 -12.26 -30.31 8.80
CA ALA A 289 -11.89 -29.56 7.61
C ALA A 289 -12.06 -28.05 7.83
N THR A 290 -13.19 -27.64 8.41
CA THR A 290 -13.46 -26.24 8.76
C THR A 290 -12.46 -25.73 9.80
N LYS A 291 -12.11 -26.55 10.80
CA LYS A 291 -11.08 -26.18 11.77
C LYS A 291 -9.72 -25.95 11.10
N ALA A 292 -9.29 -26.87 10.22
CA ALA A 292 -8.04 -26.71 9.49
C ALA A 292 -8.01 -25.43 8.61
N GLN A 293 -9.15 -25.03 8.03
CA GLN A 293 -9.25 -23.78 7.27
C GLN A 293 -9.15 -22.54 8.17
N ILE A 294 -9.73 -22.58 9.37
CA ILE A 294 -9.60 -21.50 10.36
C ILE A 294 -8.14 -21.39 10.80
N ASP A 295 -7.50 -22.49 11.14
CA ASP A 295 -6.11 -22.54 11.61
C ASP A 295 -5.15 -22.01 10.54
N ARG A 296 -5.34 -22.38 9.28
CA ARG A 296 -4.56 -21.88 8.14
C ARG A 296 -4.80 -20.39 7.88
N GLY A 297 -6.07 -19.94 7.91
CA GLY A 297 -6.44 -18.55 7.72
C GLY A 297 -5.87 -17.63 8.80
N GLN A 298 -5.79 -18.11 10.05
CA GLN A 298 -5.16 -17.39 11.14
C GLN A 298 -3.66 -17.20 10.89
N ARG A 299 -2.93 -18.25 10.53
CA ARG A 299 -1.49 -18.19 10.18
C ARG A 299 -1.23 -17.32 8.96
N THR A 300 -2.09 -17.40 7.95
CA THR A 300 -2.02 -16.53 6.77
C THR A 300 -2.21 -15.05 7.16
N THR A 301 -3.09 -14.76 8.10
CA THR A 301 -3.28 -13.41 8.64
C THR A 301 -2.02 -12.92 9.35
N GLU A 302 -1.32 -13.78 10.11
CA GLU A 302 -0.06 -13.42 10.77
C GLU A 302 1.04 -13.10 9.75
N ILE A 303 1.20 -13.90 8.68
CA ILE A 303 2.16 -13.62 7.59
C ILE A 303 1.91 -12.26 6.92
N LEU A 304 0.66 -11.84 6.81
CA LEU A 304 0.32 -10.57 6.17
C LEU A 304 0.56 -9.36 7.08
N LYS A 305 0.77 -9.56 8.38
CA LYS A 305 1.21 -8.48 9.26
C LYS A 305 2.61 -8.03 8.88
N GLN A 306 2.84 -6.73 9.01
CA GLN A 306 4.11 -6.12 8.63
C GLN A 306 4.34 -4.86 9.47
N PRO A 307 5.53 -4.68 10.07
CA PRO A 307 5.85 -3.47 10.80
C PRO A 307 5.96 -2.28 9.84
N GLN A 308 5.72 -1.09 10.37
CA GLN A 308 5.88 0.15 9.61
C GLN A 308 7.34 0.35 9.19
N TYR A 309 7.54 0.92 8.02
CA TYR A 309 8.85 1.29 7.47
C TYR A 309 9.77 0.10 7.18
N SER A 310 9.17 -1.01 6.87
CA SER A 310 9.86 -2.26 6.53
C SER A 310 9.23 -2.88 5.28
N PRO A 311 9.30 -2.19 4.11
CA PRO A 311 8.77 -2.75 2.88
C PRO A 311 9.59 -3.98 2.44
N TYR A 312 8.89 -4.98 1.91
CA TYR A 312 9.49 -6.21 1.39
C TYR A 312 9.68 -6.15 -0.12
N PRO A 313 10.82 -6.59 -0.66
CA PRO A 313 10.96 -6.87 -2.09
C PRO A 313 9.88 -7.85 -2.57
N VAL A 314 9.46 -7.73 -3.82
CA VAL A 314 8.36 -8.57 -4.34
C VAL A 314 8.72 -10.06 -4.35
N SER A 315 10.00 -10.43 -4.52
CA SER A 315 10.47 -11.81 -4.41
C SER A 315 10.20 -12.39 -3.01
N ASP A 316 10.51 -11.64 -1.97
CA ASP A 316 10.31 -12.05 -0.57
C ASP A 316 8.83 -12.17 -0.24
N GLN A 317 8.02 -11.23 -0.73
CA GLN A 317 6.56 -11.33 -0.60
C GLN A 317 6.02 -12.61 -1.25
N VAL A 318 6.48 -12.95 -2.46
CA VAL A 318 6.09 -14.17 -3.18
C VAL A 318 6.48 -15.41 -2.38
N MET A 319 7.71 -15.48 -1.85
CA MET A 319 8.18 -16.61 -1.07
C MET A 319 7.41 -16.76 0.26
N ALA A 320 7.19 -15.66 0.99
CA ALA A 320 6.43 -15.67 2.24
C ALA A 320 4.98 -16.09 2.04
N ILE A 321 4.30 -15.57 1.01
CA ILE A 321 2.91 -15.94 0.69
C ILE A 321 2.84 -17.39 0.21
N TYR A 322 3.82 -17.86 -0.57
CA TYR A 322 3.91 -19.26 -0.98
C TYR A 322 3.93 -20.21 0.21
N VAL A 323 4.76 -19.92 1.21
CA VAL A 323 4.86 -20.69 2.46
C VAL A 323 3.51 -20.79 3.17
N ALA A 324 2.77 -19.68 3.25
CA ALA A 324 1.47 -19.64 3.90
C ALA A 324 0.39 -20.42 3.12
N VAL A 325 0.25 -20.11 1.82
CA VAL A 325 -0.82 -20.68 0.98
C VAL A 325 -0.65 -22.17 0.75
N LYS A 326 0.60 -22.66 0.63
CA LYS A 326 0.89 -24.10 0.41
C LYS A 326 0.85 -24.93 1.71
N GLY A 327 0.49 -24.34 2.87
CA GLY A 327 0.30 -25.05 4.12
C GLY A 327 1.58 -25.39 4.88
N TYR A 328 2.71 -24.79 4.53
CA TYR A 328 3.98 -25.05 5.25
C TYR A 328 4.00 -24.49 6.67
N LEU A 329 3.00 -23.70 7.07
CA LEU A 329 2.81 -23.18 8.41
C LEU A 329 1.86 -24.01 9.27
N ASP A 330 1.24 -25.06 8.75
CA ASP A 330 0.16 -25.79 9.45
C ASP A 330 0.63 -26.42 10.78
N ASP A 331 1.92 -26.72 10.91
CA ASP A 331 2.58 -27.24 12.12
C ASP A 331 3.36 -26.18 12.93
N VAL A 332 3.22 -24.90 12.58
CA VAL A 332 3.85 -23.77 13.30
C VAL A 332 2.82 -23.12 14.21
N GLU A 333 3.16 -22.90 15.48
CA GLU A 333 2.29 -22.16 16.40
C GLU A 333 2.10 -20.72 15.94
N VAL A 334 0.87 -20.19 16.11
CA VAL A 334 0.48 -18.88 15.58
C VAL A 334 1.41 -17.76 16.05
N GLU A 335 1.83 -17.79 17.31
CA GLU A 335 2.74 -16.81 17.92
C GLU A 335 4.14 -16.84 17.31
N ASN A 336 4.53 -17.96 16.70
CA ASN A 336 5.83 -18.15 16.09
C ASN A 336 5.86 -17.87 14.59
N VAL A 337 4.70 -17.62 13.95
CA VAL A 337 4.59 -17.45 12.49
C VAL A 337 5.46 -16.31 11.97
N VAL A 338 5.44 -15.13 12.62
CA VAL A 338 6.26 -13.98 12.22
C VAL A 338 7.76 -14.26 12.36
N SER A 339 8.16 -14.93 13.44
CA SER A 339 9.55 -15.35 13.65
C SER A 339 9.99 -16.37 12.62
N PHE A 340 9.13 -17.33 12.30
CA PHE A 340 9.35 -18.33 11.26
C PHE A 340 9.53 -17.66 9.89
N GLU A 341 8.69 -16.69 9.55
CA GLU A 341 8.79 -15.92 8.30
C GLU A 341 10.17 -15.26 8.16
N HIS A 342 10.62 -14.56 9.19
CA HIS A 342 11.92 -13.90 9.14
C HIS A 342 13.05 -14.92 8.98
N GLN A 343 13.04 -15.98 9.74
CA GLN A 343 14.07 -17.01 9.71
C GLN A 343 14.13 -17.75 8.36
N ILE A 344 12.99 -18.07 7.75
CA ILE A 344 12.97 -18.74 6.44
C ILE A 344 13.44 -17.80 5.34
N LEU A 345 13.05 -16.51 5.36
CA LEU A 345 13.56 -15.54 4.38
C LEU A 345 15.07 -15.34 4.53
N ASP A 346 15.59 -15.20 5.75
CA ASP A 346 17.03 -15.12 6.00
C ASP A 346 17.78 -16.38 5.52
N PHE A 347 17.20 -17.56 5.74
CA PHE A 347 17.74 -18.80 5.23
C PHE A 347 17.75 -18.84 3.70
N LEU A 348 16.65 -18.47 3.05
CA LEU A 348 16.56 -18.41 1.58
C LEU A 348 17.57 -17.41 1.00
N HIS A 349 17.74 -16.24 1.60
CA HIS A 349 18.73 -15.26 1.16
C HIS A 349 20.18 -15.74 1.32
N SER A 350 20.48 -16.48 2.40
CA SER A 350 21.86 -16.88 2.70
C SER A 350 22.25 -18.20 2.02
N SER A 351 21.34 -19.15 1.87
CA SER A 351 21.62 -20.50 1.37
C SER A 351 21.13 -20.75 -0.05
N HIS A 352 20.08 -20.03 -0.50
CA HIS A 352 19.42 -20.24 -1.78
C HIS A 352 19.06 -18.91 -2.46
N PRO A 353 20.00 -17.94 -2.58
CA PRO A 353 19.71 -16.61 -3.15
C PRO A 353 19.18 -16.67 -4.59
N GLU A 354 19.57 -17.70 -5.36
CA GLU A 354 19.14 -17.93 -6.74
C GLU A 354 17.63 -18.01 -6.90
N ILE A 355 16.88 -18.41 -5.85
CA ILE A 355 15.41 -18.51 -5.90
C ILE A 355 14.80 -17.12 -6.01
N GLY A 356 15.20 -16.18 -5.16
CA GLY A 356 14.71 -14.81 -5.16
C GLY A 356 15.19 -14.02 -6.40
N GLU A 357 16.43 -14.27 -6.85
CA GLU A 357 17.00 -13.68 -8.07
C GLU A 357 16.23 -14.11 -9.30
N ASP A 358 15.89 -15.41 -9.44
CA ASP A 358 15.09 -15.93 -10.54
C ASP A 358 13.68 -15.31 -10.59
N ILE A 359 13.00 -15.20 -9.44
CA ILE A 359 11.69 -14.53 -9.34
C ILE A 359 11.78 -13.07 -9.82
N THR A 360 12.84 -12.38 -9.41
CA THR A 360 13.05 -10.97 -9.76
C THR A 360 13.34 -10.78 -11.25
N ALA A 361 14.17 -11.66 -11.84
CA ALA A 361 14.54 -11.60 -13.23
C ALA A 361 13.39 -12.01 -14.18
N ASN A 362 12.76 -13.15 -13.89
CA ASN A 362 11.73 -13.74 -14.74
C ASN A 362 10.32 -13.22 -14.45
N LYS A 363 10.11 -12.54 -13.31
CA LYS A 363 8.81 -12.08 -12.83
C LYS A 363 7.75 -13.18 -12.77
N LYS A 364 8.19 -14.43 -12.72
CA LYS A 364 7.40 -15.65 -12.75
C LYS A 364 8.05 -16.68 -11.80
N LEU A 365 7.24 -17.45 -11.10
CA LEU A 365 7.71 -18.67 -10.44
C LEU A 365 7.71 -19.79 -11.50
N THR A 366 8.90 -20.16 -11.97
CA THR A 366 9.07 -21.25 -12.95
C THR A 366 8.91 -22.60 -12.26
N ASP A 367 8.53 -23.65 -12.99
CA ASP A 367 8.35 -24.99 -12.41
C ASP A 367 9.64 -25.50 -11.77
N GLU A 368 10.79 -25.21 -12.39
CA GLU A 368 12.12 -25.54 -11.85
C GLU A 368 12.40 -24.78 -10.55
N ASN A 369 12.12 -23.46 -10.53
CA ASN A 369 12.33 -22.65 -9.34
C ASN A 369 11.34 -22.97 -8.22
N GLU A 370 10.11 -23.38 -8.55
CA GLU A 370 9.14 -23.88 -7.57
C GLU A 370 9.64 -25.15 -6.89
N VAL A 371 10.23 -26.09 -7.63
CA VAL A 371 10.84 -27.30 -7.06
C VAL A 371 12.01 -26.95 -6.14
N ARG A 372 12.87 -26.02 -6.54
CA ARG A 372 13.97 -25.53 -5.68
C ARG A 372 13.46 -24.88 -4.39
N LEU A 373 12.42 -24.03 -4.50
CA LEU A 373 11.79 -23.39 -3.34
C LEU A 373 11.19 -24.44 -2.39
N GLN A 374 10.50 -25.46 -2.91
CA GLN A 374 9.94 -26.55 -2.10
C GLN A 374 11.04 -27.33 -1.35
N ALA A 375 12.14 -27.65 -2.03
CA ALA A 375 13.28 -28.35 -1.43
C ALA A 375 13.93 -27.50 -0.32
N ALA A 376 14.14 -26.21 -0.58
CA ALA A 376 14.71 -25.27 0.40
C ALA A 376 13.80 -25.09 1.64
N ILE A 377 12.48 -25.00 1.44
CA ILE A 377 11.52 -24.96 2.56
C ILE A 377 11.57 -26.23 3.38
N ALA A 378 11.64 -27.41 2.75
CA ALA A 378 11.74 -28.70 3.47
C ALA A 378 13.03 -28.77 4.29
N GLU A 379 14.17 -28.39 3.71
CA GLU A 379 15.47 -28.29 4.41
C GLU A 379 15.39 -27.35 5.62
N PHE A 380 14.81 -26.16 5.44
CA PHE A 380 14.63 -25.21 6.54
C PHE A 380 13.76 -25.77 7.65
N LYS A 381 12.64 -26.43 7.33
CA LYS A 381 11.73 -27.02 8.33
C LYS A 381 12.41 -28.09 9.18
N GLU A 382 13.27 -28.90 8.61
CA GLU A 382 14.05 -29.89 9.38
C GLU A 382 14.99 -29.20 10.39
N ARG A 383 15.68 -28.14 9.95
CA ARG A 383 16.54 -27.34 10.84
C ARG A 383 15.74 -26.64 11.94
N TYR A 384 14.58 -26.07 11.60
CA TYR A 384 13.72 -25.37 12.55
C TYR A 384 13.18 -26.30 13.64
N LYS A 385 12.77 -27.54 13.28
CA LYS A 385 12.33 -28.54 14.23
C LYS A 385 13.46 -29.03 15.15
N ALA A 386 14.65 -29.21 14.61
CA ALA A 386 15.83 -29.58 15.40
C ALA A 386 16.18 -28.50 16.44
N GLN A 387 16.15 -27.23 16.07
CA GLN A 387 16.39 -26.12 16.99
C GLN A 387 15.32 -26.05 18.09
N ALA A 388 14.05 -26.22 17.74
CA ALA A 388 12.95 -26.24 18.70
C ALA A 388 13.06 -27.36 19.71
N ALA A 389 13.51 -28.57 19.31
CA ALA A 389 13.75 -29.69 20.17
C ALA A 389 14.89 -29.43 21.19
N THR A 390 16.00 -28.87 20.71
CA THR A 390 17.16 -28.52 21.56
C THR A 390 16.80 -27.44 22.59
N ALA A 391 16.04 -26.42 22.21
CA ALA A 391 15.57 -25.35 23.11
C ALA A 391 14.55 -25.85 24.15
N GLY A 392 13.80 -26.93 23.84
CA GLY A 392 12.91 -27.61 24.77
C GLY A 392 13.66 -28.41 25.83
N GLU A 393 14.76 -29.09 25.46
CA GLU A 393 15.61 -29.87 26.37
C GLU A 393 16.38 -28.98 27.34
N GLU A 394 16.89 -27.80 26.91
CA GLU A 394 17.56 -26.83 27.79
C GLU A 394 16.62 -26.26 28.87
N LYS A 395 15.33 -26.06 28.55
CA LYS A 395 14.34 -25.55 29.52
C LYS A 395 13.90 -26.63 30.52
N SER A 396 13.95 -27.93 30.16
CA SER A 396 13.61 -29.02 31.09
C SER A 396 14.77 -29.37 32.03
N GLY A 397 16.02 -29.10 31.62
CA GLY A 397 17.22 -29.36 32.44
C GLY A 397 17.50 -28.35 33.55
N THR A 398 16.80 -27.19 33.56
CA THR A 398 16.99 -26.10 34.55
C THR A 398 15.99 -26.13 35.70
N VAL A 399 15.09 -27.11 35.78
CA VAL A 399 14.07 -27.24 36.84
C VAL A 399 14.45 -28.31 37.89
N GLU A 400 15.54 -29.06 37.68
CA GLU A 400 16.08 -30.03 38.67
C GLU A 400 17.45 -29.56 39.16
N GLY A 401 17.47 -28.46 39.92
CA GLY A 401 18.67 -27.97 40.59
C GLY A 401 18.33 -27.17 41.84
#